data_f58266cfe6339cc250852c660e4d0470
#
_entry.id   f58266cfe6339cc250852c660e4d0470
#
_cell.length_a   1.000
_cell.length_b   1.000
_cell.length_c   1.000
_cell.angle_alpha   90.00
_cell.angle_beta   90.00
_cell.angle_gamma   90.00
#
_symmetry.space_group_name_H-M   'P 1'
#
loop_
_entity.id
_entity.type
_entity.pdbx_description
1 polymer ?
#
loop_
_entity_poly.entity_id
_entity_poly.type
_entity_poly.pdbx_seq_one_letter_code
_entity_poly.pdbx_strand_id
1 'polypeptide(L)'
;LIEGREPAEAIAQAFVAARQAGNAPIDYPGELPGTLDEAYGIQERAIALFGDAVAGWKVGKIPAPLDDTYGSNRLAGPIFADSVVTAAEGDVPVMPVFERGFAAGEAEYLLRLGDLPANFDRPWTNAEVAEYVDAVHVGIEVASSPFPGINEHGPAVTVSDFGNNNGLVIGAEIPHGTDFLEWPVALTIDGEVAGEATASTMLDGPFGAVRFLFELAANRQLPLAKGQWISTGAVTGVHPVRVGELVEARFADDYSVRCRIVGIHDA
;
A
#
# COMPACT_ATOMS: atom_id res chain seq x y z
N LEU A 1 -17.70 25.89 10.32
CA LEU A 1 -16.32 25.30 10.36
C LEU A 1 -16.16 24.16 11.39
N ILE A 2 -17.21 23.75 12.11
CA ILE A 2 -17.19 22.66 13.09
C ILE A 2 -18.01 21.44 12.61
N GLU A 3 -18.99 21.64 11.71
CA GLU A 3 -19.90 20.59 11.23
C GLU A 3 -19.25 19.48 10.37
N GLY A 4 -18.09 19.72 9.74
CA GLY A 4 -17.41 18.71 8.90
C GLY A 4 -16.39 17.85 9.66
N ARG A 5 -16.11 18.11 10.94
CA ARG A 5 -15.13 17.33 11.72
C ARG A 5 -15.73 16.08 12.38
N GLU A 6 -16.97 16.16 12.83
CA GLU A 6 -17.65 15.03 13.51
C GLU A 6 -17.86 13.81 12.60
N PRO A 7 -18.33 13.95 11.34
CA PRO A 7 -18.49 12.79 10.46
C PRO A 7 -17.17 12.07 10.13
N ALA A 8 -16.11 12.82 9.79
CA ALA A 8 -14.80 12.24 9.47
C ALA A 8 -14.17 11.51 10.67
N GLU A 9 -14.32 12.06 11.88
CA GLU A 9 -13.87 11.44 13.11
C GLU A 9 -14.62 10.13 13.39
N ALA A 10 -15.93 10.12 13.20
CA ALA A 10 -16.76 8.93 13.39
C ALA A 10 -16.40 7.80 12.42
N ILE A 11 -16.12 8.15 11.14
CA ILE A 11 -15.67 7.18 10.13
C ILE A 11 -14.29 6.60 10.52
N ALA A 12 -13.35 7.46 10.89
CA ALA A 12 -12.02 7.04 11.33
C ALA A 12 -12.08 6.10 12.54
N GLN A 13 -12.86 6.45 13.57
CA GLN A 13 -13.06 5.61 14.76
C GLN A 13 -13.69 4.26 14.40
N ALA A 14 -14.65 4.22 13.49
CA ALA A 14 -15.31 2.98 13.09
C ALA A 14 -14.36 2.04 12.35
N PHE A 15 -13.54 2.54 11.41
CA PHE A 15 -12.53 1.73 10.74
C PHE A 15 -11.46 1.22 11.70
N VAL A 16 -10.92 2.08 12.56
CA VAL A 16 -9.92 1.68 13.56
C VAL A 16 -10.48 0.61 14.49
N ALA A 17 -11.70 0.79 15.01
CA ALA A 17 -12.34 -0.19 15.86
C ALA A 17 -12.59 -1.53 15.15
N ALA A 18 -13.03 -1.52 13.89
CA ALA A 18 -13.24 -2.71 13.09
C ALA A 18 -11.92 -3.47 12.84
N ARG A 19 -10.82 -2.75 12.52
CA ARG A 19 -9.50 -3.33 12.33
C ARG A 19 -8.95 -3.95 13.61
N GLN A 20 -9.05 -3.25 14.74
CA GLN A 20 -8.59 -3.75 16.05
C GLN A 20 -9.41 -4.94 16.57
N ALA A 21 -10.71 -4.97 16.28
CA ALA A 21 -11.59 -6.07 16.66
C ALA A 21 -11.54 -7.27 15.68
N GLY A 22 -10.90 -7.11 14.51
CA GLY A 22 -10.89 -8.15 13.46
C GLY A 22 -12.24 -8.37 12.79
N ASN A 23 -13.20 -7.46 12.95
CA ASN A 23 -14.55 -7.59 12.43
C ASN A 23 -14.72 -6.78 11.14
N ALA A 24 -15.37 -7.38 10.14
CA ALA A 24 -15.76 -6.69 8.92
C ALA A 24 -17.08 -5.94 9.17
N PRO A 25 -17.16 -4.61 8.93
CA PRO A 25 -18.42 -3.91 8.83
C PRO A 25 -19.17 -4.34 7.57
N ILE A 26 -20.50 -4.26 7.60
CA ILE A 26 -21.34 -4.62 6.46
C ILE A 26 -21.31 -3.52 5.40
N ASP A 27 -21.35 -2.27 5.84
CA ASP A 27 -21.41 -1.06 5.02
C ASP A 27 -20.30 -0.08 5.40
N TYR A 28 -20.08 0.91 4.50
CA TYR A 28 -19.21 2.03 4.81
C TYR A 28 -19.77 2.82 6.01
N PRO A 29 -18.92 3.19 7.00
CA PRO A 29 -19.42 3.71 8.30
C PRO A 29 -19.77 5.20 8.29
N GLY A 30 -20.43 5.70 7.26
CA GLY A 30 -20.83 7.08 7.14
C GLY A 30 -21.14 7.50 5.70
N GLU A 31 -21.06 8.78 5.41
CA GLU A 31 -21.13 9.28 4.04
C GLU A 31 -19.81 9.01 3.32
N LEU A 32 -19.90 8.59 2.06
CA LEU A 32 -18.72 8.35 1.23
C LEU A 32 -17.97 9.65 0.96
N PRO A 33 -16.65 9.72 1.14
CA PRO A 33 -15.89 10.92 0.79
C PRO A 33 -15.93 11.18 -0.71
N GLY A 34 -16.26 12.40 -1.09
CA GLY A 34 -16.38 12.82 -2.50
C GLY A 34 -15.05 13.23 -3.11
N THR A 35 -14.04 13.49 -2.31
CA THR A 35 -12.71 13.97 -2.73
C THR A 35 -11.59 13.24 -2.00
N LEU A 36 -10.38 13.24 -2.60
CA LEU A 36 -9.19 12.72 -1.91
C LEU A 36 -8.85 13.54 -0.66
N ASP A 37 -9.14 14.84 -0.67
CA ASP A 37 -8.86 15.71 0.49
C ASP A 37 -9.69 15.32 1.71
N GLU A 38 -10.97 15.07 1.53
CA GLU A 38 -11.86 14.53 2.57
C GLU A 38 -11.37 13.17 3.07
N ALA A 39 -11.01 12.27 2.15
CA ALA A 39 -10.55 10.94 2.46
C ALA A 39 -9.22 10.93 3.24
N TYR A 40 -8.26 11.74 2.84
CA TYR A 40 -7.01 11.91 3.60
C TYR A 40 -7.26 12.53 4.97
N GLY A 41 -8.24 13.43 5.09
CA GLY A 41 -8.65 13.96 6.39
C GLY A 41 -9.22 12.88 7.33
N ILE A 42 -9.91 11.86 6.81
CA ILE A 42 -10.35 10.68 7.57
C ILE A 42 -9.12 9.82 7.93
N GLN A 43 -8.25 9.53 6.95
CA GLN A 43 -7.05 8.72 7.13
C GLN A 43 -6.10 9.30 8.19
N GLU A 44 -5.86 10.60 8.19
CA GLU A 44 -5.00 11.29 9.17
C GLU A 44 -5.53 11.10 10.60
N ARG A 45 -6.86 11.17 10.81
CA ARG A 45 -7.50 10.89 12.10
C ARG A 45 -7.36 9.42 12.48
N ALA A 46 -7.58 8.53 11.52
CA ALA A 46 -7.47 7.10 11.74
C ALA A 46 -6.02 6.70 12.12
N ILE A 47 -5.00 7.26 11.47
CA ILE A 47 -3.58 7.06 11.83
C ILE A 47 -3.33 7.49 13.28
N ALA A 48 -3.83 8.66 13.68
CA ALA A 48 -3.65 9.17 15.04
C ALA A 48 -4.34 8.29 16.09
N LEU A 49 -5.43 7.61 15.75
CA LEU A 49 -6.19 6.73 16.64
C LEU A 49 -5.64 5.30 16.67
N PHE A 50 -4.97 4.85 15.62
CA PHE A 50 -4.58 3.44 15.45
C PHE A 50 -3.55 2.97 16.48
N GLY A 51 -2.62 3.86 16.84
CA GLY A 51 -1.69 3.64 17.96
C GLY A 51 -0.43 2.86 17.61
N ASP A 52 -0.20 2.53 16.33
CA ASP A 52 1.04 1.93 15.84
C ASP A 52 1.85 2.93 15.02
N ALA A 53 3.17 2.73 14.95
CA ALA A 53 4.08 3.58 14.20
C ALA A 53 3.94 3.36 12.68
N VAL A 54 3.99 4.43 11.91
CA VAL A 54 4.02 4.34 10.43
C VAL A 54 5.43 3.95 9.99
N ALA A 55 5.59 2.71 9.53
CA ALA A 55 6.84 2.16 9.00
C ALA A 55 7.02 2.42 7.51
N GLY A 56 5.99 2.88 6.82
CA GLY A 56 6.05 3.13 5.38
C GLY A 56 4.73 3.61 4.81
N TRP A 57 4.70 3.68 3.49
CA TRP A 57 3.55 4.13 2.71
C TRP A 57 3.33 3.23 1.50
N LYS A 58 2.11 2.75 1.33
CA LYS A 58 1.69 2.14 0.07
C LYS A 58 1.28 3.23 -0.90
N VAL A 59 1.51 3.02 -2.19
CA VAL A 59 1.08 3.91 -3.27
C VAL A 59 0.32 3.12 -4.31
N GLY A 60 -0.97 3.37 -4.41
CA GLY A 60 -1.86 2.71 -5.37
C GLY A 60 -2.14 3.58 -6.60
N LYS A 61 -2.45 2.94 -7.74
CA LYS A 61 -2.86 3.61 -8.97
C LYS A 61 -4.34 3.99 -8.92
N ILE A 62 -4.65 5.20 -9.33
CA ILE A 62 -6.03 5.62 -9.69
C ILE A 62 -6.14 5.53 -11.21
N PRO A 63 -6.92 4.59 -11.77
CA PRO A 63 -7.04 4.43 -13.22
C PRO A 63 -7.94 5.50 -13.85
N ALA A 64 -7.73 5.75 -15.15
CA ALA A 64 -8.65 6.55 -15.95
C ALA A 64 -10.06 5.88 -16.00
N PRO A 65 -11.16 6.67 -16.02
CA PRO A 65 -11.20 8.13 -15.98
C PRO A 65 -11.23 8.74 -14.57
N LEU A 66 -11.03 7.93 -13.52
CA LEU A 66 -11.11 8.39 -12.13
C LEU A 66 -9.96 9.34 -11.77
N ASP A 67 -8.80 9.19 -12.39
CA ASP A 67 -7.66 10.09 -12.22
C ASP A 67 -8.00 11.54 -12.57
N ASP A 68 -8.74 11.77 -13.66
CA ASP A 68 -9.26 13.09 -14.02
C ASP A 68 -10.29 13.60 -12.99
N THR A 69 -11.16 12.72 -12.52
CA THR A 69 -12.21 13.07 -11.54
C THR A 69 -11.62 13.50 -10.20
N TYR A 70 -10.59 12.79 -9.73
CA TYR A 70 -9.97 13.04 -8.44
C TYR A 70 -8.71 13.92 -8.52
N GLY A 71 -8.29 14.32 -9.72
CA GLY A 71 -7.13 15.18 -9.94
C GLY A 71 -5.80 14.55 -9.56
N SER A 72 -5.75 13.22 -9.48
CA SER A 72 -4.55 12.46 -9.15
C SER A 72 -4.61 11.06 -9.77
N ASN A 73 -3.49 10.58 -10.30
CA ASN A 73 -3.36 9.22 -10.80
C ASN A 73 -2.84 8.21 -9.76
N ARG A 74 -2.61 8.67 -8.53
CA ARG A 74 -2.17 7.83 -7.40
C ARG A 74 -2.87 8.22 -6.10
N LEU A 75 -2.86 7.28 -5.18
CA LEU A 75 -3.27 7.46 -3.79
C LEU A 75 -2.21 6.87 -2.86
N ALA A 76 -2.20 7.28 -1.59
CA ALA A 76 -1.33 6.72 -0.56
C ALA A 76 -2.11 6.26 0.66
N GLY A 77 -1.54 5.29 1.37
CA GLY A 77 -1.99 4.84 2.69
C GLY A 77 -0.79 4.45 3.57
N PRO A 78 -0.92 4.51 4.91
CA PRO A 78 0.14 4.12 5.82
C PRO A 78 0.35 2.61 5.82
N ILE A 79 1.60 2.20 6.03
CA ILE A 79 1.99 0.84 6.40
C ILE A 79 2.45 0.90 7.85
N PHE A 80 1.82 0.13 8.73
CA PHE A 80 2.12 0.14 10.15
C PHE A 80 3.21 -0.86 10.52
N ALA A 81 4.01 -0.53 11.53
CA ALA A 81 5.21 -1.29 11.89
C ALA A 81 4.92 -2.75 12.27
N ASP A 82 3.85 -2.99 13.02
CA ASP A 82 3.46 -4.34 13.45
C ASP A 82 2.99 -5.24 12.29
N SER A 83 2.70 -4.65 11.11
CA SER A 83 2.28 -5.38 9.92
C SER A 83 3.42 -5.64 8.91
N VAL A 84 4.65 -5.23 9.22
CA VAL A 84 5.82 -5.43 8.35
C VAL A 84 6.60 -6.66 8.77
N VAL A 85 6.80 -7.58 7.83
CA VAL A 85 7.57 -8.81 8.04
C VAL A 85 8.70 -8.89 7.02
N THR A 86 9.92 -9.15 7.50
CA THR A 86 11.05 -9.48 6.62
C THR A 86 11.14 -10.99 6.46
N ALA A 87 11.16 -11.47 5.22
CA ALA A 87 11.26 -12.88 4.88
C ALA A 87 12.62 -13.18 4.24
N ALA A 88 13.38 -14.12 4.82
CA ALA A 88 14.54 -14.69 4.16
C ALA A 88 14.13 -15.66 3.04
N GLU A 89 15.08 -16.04 2.20
CA GLU A 89 14.86 -17.04 1.16
C GLU A 89 14.32 -18.35 1.76
N GLY A 90 13.19 -18.81 1.24
CA GLY A 90 12.52 -20.03 1.70
C GLY A 90 11.53 -19.83 2.84
N ASP A 91 11.52 -18.68 3.50
CA ASP A 91 10.53 -18.37 4.53
C ASP A 91 9.12 -18.23 3.92
N VAL A 92 8.12 -18.59 4.74
CA VAL A 92 6.71 -18.41 4.40
C VAL A 92 6.00 -17.81 5.62
N PRO A 93 6.17 -16.50 5.87
CA PRO A 93 5.46 -15.86 6.97
C PRO A 93 3.96 -15.90 6.76
N VAL A 94 3.21 -15.87 7.86
CA VAL A 94 1.74 -15.74 7.83
C VAL A 94 1.36 -14.27 7.75
N MET A 95 0.36 -13.95 6.91
CA MET A 95 -0.14 -12.60 6.74
C MET A 95 -1.64 -12.57 6.98
N PRO A 96 -2.10 -11.83 8.02
CA PRO A 96 -3.51 -11.79 8.38
C PRO A 96 -4.34 -10.95 7.43
N VAL A 97 -5.58 -11.39 7.18
CA VAL A 97 -6.57 -10.65 6.39
C VAL A 97 -7.95 -10.70 7.05
N PHE A 98 -8.78 -9.72 6.72
CA PHE A 98 -10.19 -9.71 7.11
C PHE A 98 -10.98 -10.67 6.22
N GLU A 99 -11.20 -11.91 6.69
CA GLU A 99 -11.80 -13.00 5.90
C GLU A 99 -13.17 -12.65 5.30
N ARG A 100 -13.97 -11.83 6.00
CA ARG A 100 -15.27 -11.35 5.52
C ARG A 100 -15.23 -9.95 4.93
N GLY A 101 -14.04 -9.36 4.82
CA GLY A 101 -13.77 -8.08 4.20
C GLY A 101 -13.20 -8.24 2.80
N PHE A 102 -12.34 -7.31 2.42
CA PHE A 102 -11.53 -7.39 1.21
C PHE A 102 -10.15 -7.96 1.54
N ALA A 103 -9.61 -8.81 0.66
CA ALA A 103 -8.23 -9.29 0.75
C ALA A 103 -7.63 -9.51 -0.64
N ALA A 104 -6.38 -9.09 -0.83
CA ALA A 104 -5.60 -9.30 -2.05
C ALA A 104 -4.10 -9.42 -1.76
N GLY A 105 -3.37 -10.08 -2.67
CA GLY A 105 -1.91 -10.11 -2.72
C GLY A 105 -1.40 -9.37 -3.96
N GLU A 106 -0.33 -8.61 -3.79
CA GLU A 106 0.24 -7.75 -4.82
C GLU A 106 1.76 -7.91 -4.86
N ALA A 107 2.32 -8.28 -6.03
CA ALA A 107 3.76 -8.31 -6.23
C ALA A 107 4.29 -6.89 -6.45
N GLU A 108 5.23 -6.45 -5.62
CA GLU A 108 5.70 -5.07 -5.62
C GLU A 108 7.22 -4.95 -5.46
N TYR A 109 7.78 -3.89 -6.03
CA TYR A 109 9.09 -3.40 -5.61
C TYR A 109 8.91 -2.49 -4.40
N LEU A 110 9.75 -2.72 -3.39
CA LEU A 110 9.74 -1.98 -2.13
C LEU A 110 10.98 -1.10 -2.06
N LEU A 111 10.79 0.20 -1.97
CA LEU A 111 11.87 1.16 -1.91
C LEU A 111 12.00 1.69 -0.47
N ARG A 112 13.24 1.66 0.07
CA ARG A 112 13.48 2.21 1.39
C ARG A 112 14.01 3.64 1.28
N LEU A 113 13.43 4.57 2.03
CA LEU A 113 13.88 5.95 2.09
C LEU A 113 15.20 6.08 2.86
N GLY A 114 16.17 6.71 2.23
CA GLY A 114 17.42 7.16 2.84
C GLY A 114 17.27 8.51 3.54
N ASP A 115 18.33 9.30 3.50
CA ASP A 115 18.28 10.69 4.01
C ASP A 115 17.33 11.51 3.16
N LEU A 116 16.46 12.28 3.81
CA LEU A 116 15.41 13.02 3.12
C LEU A 116 15.88 14.43 2.72
N PRO A 117 15.28 15.05 1.70
CA PRO A 117 15.54 16.44 1.37
C PRO A 117 15.07 17.37 2.50
N ALA A 118 15.72 18.50 2.65
CA ALA A 118 15.33 19.50 3.65
C ALA A 118 13.96 20.14 3.35
N ASN A 119 13.49 20.06 2.10
CA ASN A 119 12.23 20.64 1.67
C ASN A 119 11.66 19.82 0.50
N PHE A 120 10.37 19.53 0.55
CA PHE A 120 9.62 18.83 -0.50
C PHE A 120 8.93 19.79 -1.49
N ASP A 121 8.80 21.09 -1.15
CA ASP A 121 8.05 22.08 -1.93
C ASP A 121 8.83 22.54 -3.18
N ARG A 122 8.96 21.64 -4.12
CA ARG A 122 9.49 21.88 -5.47
C ARG A 122 9.04 20.75 -6.41
N PRO A 123 9.07 20.97 -7.73
CA PRO A 123 8.93 19.87 -8.69
C PRO A 123 10.05 18.83 -8.53
N TRP A 124 9.70 17.57 -8.68
CA TRP A 124 10.60 16.42 -8.58
C TRP A 124 10.58 15.61 -9.88
N THR A 125 11.72 15.06 -10.27
CA THR A 125 11.83 14.04 -11.30
C THR A 125 12.09 12.67 -10.68
N ASN A 126 11.79 11.59 -11.40
CA ASN A 126 12.07 10.23 -10.92
C ASN A 126 13.57 10.00 -10.67
N ALA A 127 14.45 10.61 -11.48
CA ALA A 127 15.90 10.52 -11.28
C ALA A 127 16.37 11.20 -10.00
N GLU A 128 15.81 12.37 -9.66
CA GLU A 128 16.15 13.07 -8.42
C GLU A 128 15.67 12.33 -7.19
N VAL A 129 14.44 11.79 -7.18
CA VAL A 129 13.92 11.06 -6.02
C VAL A 129 14.64 9.73 -5.81
N ALA A 130 15.21 9.13 -6.86
CA ALA A 130 16.02 7.92 -6.73
C ALA A 130 17.26 8.11 -5.85
N GLU A 131 17.80 9.34 -5.75
CA GLU A 131 18.94 9.66 -4.89
C GLU A 131 18.59 9.57 -3.39
N TYR A 132 17.31 9.60 -3.04
CA TYR A 132 16.80 9.49 -1.67
C TYR A 132 16.35 8.06 -1.30
N VAL A 133 16.51 7.10 -2.21
CA VAL A 133 16.24 5.68 -1.96
C VAL A 133 17.57 4.98 -1.66
N ASP A 134 17.67 4.36 -0.48
CA ASP A 134 18.91 3.69 -0.05
C ASP A 134 18.88 2.17 -0.25
N ALA A 135 17.70 1.58 -0.50
CA ALA A 135 17.58 0.17 -0.85
C ALA A 135 16.34 -0.10 -1.71
N VAL A 136 16.43 -1.11 -2.56
CA VAL A 136 15.31 -1.66 -3.35
C VAL A 136 15.18 -3.14 -3.01
N HIS A 137 13.98 -3.57 -2.66
CA HIS A 137 13.68 -4.96 -2.35
C HIS A 137 12.54 -5.48 -3.23
N VAL A 138 12.49 -6.79 -3.41
CA VAL A 138 11.29 -7.47 -3.90
C VAL A 138 10.34 -7.69 -2.73
N GLY A 139 9.02 -7.72 -2.97
CA GLY A 139 8.08 -7.90 -1.88
C GLY A 139 6.66 -8.25 -2.29
N ILE A 140 5.84 -8.44 -1.27
CA ILE A 140 4.39 -8.61 -1.41
C ILE A 140 3.71 -7.59 -0.50
N GLU A 141 2.82 -6.77 -1.06
CA GLU A 141 1.82 -6.08 -0.27
C GLU A 141 0.63 -7.01 -0.07
N VAL A 142 0.15 -7.11 1.17
CA VAL A 142 -1.12 -7.73 1.48
C VAL A 142 -2.12 -6.62 1.75
N ALA A 143 -2.99 -6.41 0.78
CA ALA A 143 -4.10 -5.48 0.91
C ALA A 143 -5.27 -6.18 1.58
N SER A 144 -5.84 -5.56 2.60
CA SER A 144 -7.07 -6.03 3.22
C SER A 144 -7.79 -4.90 3.95
N SER A 145 -9.11 -4.97 3.97
CA SER A 145 -9.96 -4.00 4.64
C SER A 145 -11.11 -4.72 5.33
N PRO A 146 -11.52 -4.28 6.54
CA PRO A 146 -12.74 -4.77 7.15
C PRO A 146 -14.01 -4.42 6.35
N PHE A 147 -13.95 -3.47 5.41
CA PHE A 147 -15.05 -3.11 4.51
C PHE A 147 -14.93 -3.89 3.19
N PRO A 148 -15.84 -4.84 2.88
CA PRO A 148 -15.76 -5.65 1.65
C PRO A 148 -15.76 -4.83 0.36
N GLY A 149 -16.52 -3.72 0.33
CA GLY A 149 -16.66 -2.83 -0.82
C GLY A 149 -15.58 -1.76 -0.97
N ILE A 150 -14.43 -1.89 -0.29
CA ILE A 150 -13.40 -0.84 -0.21
C ILE A 150 -12.92 -0.32 -1.57
N ASN A 151 -12.90 -1.16 -2.58
CA ASN A 151 -12.46 -0.81 -3.94
C ASN A 151 -13.62 -0.59 -4.92
N GLU A 152 -14.88 -0.68 -4.47
CA GLU A 152 -16.07 -0.58 -5.34
C GLU A 152 -16.63 0.83 -5.42
N HIS A 153 -16.27 1.70 -4.47
CA HIS A 153 -16.82 3.04 -4.31
C HIS A 153 -15.84 4.18 -4.65
N GLY A 154 -14.76 3.85 -5.33
CA GLY A 154 -13.76 4.81 -5.81
C GLY A 154 -12.58 5.03 -4.85
N PRO A 155 -11.53 5.73 -5.34
CA PRO A 155 -10.25 5.85 -4.65
C PRO A 155 -10.33 6.61 -3.32
N ALA A 156 -11.25 7.56 -3.17
CA ALA A 156 -11.43 8.27 -1.91
C ALA A 156 -11.88 7.34 -0.78
N VAL A 157 -12.76 6.38 -1.09
CA VAL A 157 -13.16 5.35 -0.10
C VAL A 157 -11.98 4.46 0.28
N THR A 158 -11.18 4.04 -0.70
CA THR A 158 -9.95 3.26 -0.44
C THR A 158 -8.97 4.02 0.45
N VAL A 159 -8.74 5.31 0.20
CA VAL A 159 -7.86 6.16 1.03
C VAL A 159 -8.36 6.24 2.46
N SER A 160 -9.68 6.34 2.69
CA SER A 160 -10.25 6.54 4.04
C SER A 160 -9.99 5.37 4.99
N ASP A 161 -9.71 4.16 4.47
CA ASP A 161 -9.27 3.01 5.26
C ASP A 161 -7.83 2.59 4.88
N PHE A 162 -6.87 3.49 5.16
CA PHE A 162 -5.42 3.27 5.02
C PHE A 162 -4.96 2.85 3.62
N GLY A 163 -5.69 3.27 2.57
CA GLY A 163 -5.42 2.81 1.21
C GLY A 163 -5.57 1.29 1.03
N ASN A 164 -6.36 0.65 1.89
CA ASN A 164 -6.56 -0.79 2.06
C ASN A 164 -5.30 -1.61 2.44
N ASN A 165 -4.20 -0.97 2.83
CA ASN A 165 -3.03 -1.71 3.31
C ASN A 165 -3.35 -2.51 4.57
N ASN A 166 -2.80 -3.72 4.68
CA ASN A 166 -2.89 -4.57 5.88
C ASN A 166 -1.58 -5.28 6.20
N GLY A 167 -0.55 -5.09 5.38
CA GLY A 167 0.77 -5.63 5.68
C GLY A 167 1.73 -5.64 4.51
N LEU A 168 3.00 -5.84 4.83
CA LEU A 168 4.11 -5.85 3.89
C LEU A 168 5.07 -6.99 4.18
N VAL A 169 5.37 -7.81 3.17
CA VAL A 169 6.43 -8.83 3.25
C VAL A 169 7.63 -8.34 2.45
N ILE A 170 8.73 -8.07 3.15
CA ILE A 170 9.98 -7.60 2.56
C ILE A 170 10.85 -8.82 2.25
N GLY A 171 11.13 -9.04 0.97
CA GLY A 171 12.02 -10.07 0.48
C GLY A 171 13.45 -9.58 0.30
N ALA A 172 14.19 -10.24 -0.60
CA ALA A 172 15.60 -9.95 -0.85
C ALA A 172 15.83 -8.55 -1.43
N GLU A 173 16.98 -7.97 -1.05
CA GLU A 173 17.45 -6.71 -1.63
C GLU A 173 17.99 -6.93 -3.05
N ILE A 174 17.67 -6.01 -3.95
CA ILE A 174 18.21 -5.93 -5.31
C ILE A 174 19.49 -5.11 -5.26
N PRO A 175 20.62 -5.60 -5.81
CA PRO A 175 21.88 -4.86 -5.78
C PRO A 175 21.77 -3.50 -6.45
N HIS A 176 22.45 -2.50 -5.86
CA HIS A 176 22.51 -1.15 -6.42
C HIS A 176 22.97 -1.13 -7.88
N GLY A 177 22.33 -0.30 -8.68
CA GLY A 177 22.63 -0.12 -10.11
C GLY A 177 22.06 -1.23 -11.00
N THR A 178 21.30 -2.16 -10.45
CA THR A 178 20.60 -3.17 -11.24
C THR A 178 19.41 -2.54 -11.96
N ASP A 179 19.31 -2.79 -13.26
CA ASP A 179 18.13 -2.42 -14.04
C ASP A 179 17.05 -3.49 -13.88
N PHE A 180 16.16 -3.26 -12.93
CA PHE A 180 15.08 -4.21 -12.58
C PHE A 180 13.72 -3.89 -13.23
N LEU A 181 13.60 -2.74 -13.90
CA LEU A 181 12.31 -2.29 -14.43
C LEU A 181 11.73 -3.20 -15.51
N GLU A 182 12.62 -3.84 -16.28
CA GLU A 182 12.26 -4.78 -17.36
C GLU A 182 12.23 -6.24 -16.90
N TRP A 183 12.47 -6.52 -15.62
CA TRP A 183 12.40 -7.89 -15.13
C TRP A 183 10.97 -8.43 -15.25
N PRO A 184 10.82 -9.68 -15.71
CA PRO A 184 9.52 -10.35 -15.64
C PRO A 184 9.15 -10.56 -14.16
N VAL A 185 7.93 -10.15 -13.82
CA VAL A 185 7.34 -10.34 -12.49
C VAL A 185 6.09 -11.19 -12.65
N ALA A 186 5.98 -12.23 -11.84
CA ALA A 186 4.81 -13.10 -11.79
C ALA A 186 4.31 -13.23 -10.35
N LEU A 187 2.99 -13.20 -10.17
CA LEU A 187 2.35 -13.57 -8.91
C LEU A 187 1.55 -14.85 -9.12
N THR A 188 1.76 -15.83 -8.22
CA THR A 188 0.99 -17.07 -8.20
C THR A 188 0.23 -17.20 -6.89
N ILE A 189 -0.94 -17.86 -6.95
CA ILE A 189 -1.74 -18.23 -5.79
C ILE A 189 -1.92 -19.75 -5.85
N ASP A 190 -1.45 -20.46 -4.81
CA ASP A 190 -1.41 -21.92 -4.75
C ASP A 190 -0.74 -22.57 -6.00
N GLY A 191 0.25 -21.89 -6.57
CA GLY A 191 1.01 -22.31 -7.74
C GLY A 191 0.38 -21.95 -9.09
N GLU A 192 -0.84 -21.43 -9.12
CA GLU A 192 -1.50 -20.97 -10.35
C GLU A 192 -1.15 -19.50 -10.60
N VAL A 193 -0.76 -19.16 -11.84
CA VAL A 193 -0.41 -17.78 -12.22
C VAL A 193 -1.64 -16.89 -12.18
N ALA A 194 -1.60 -15.89 -11.31
CA ALA A 194 -2.64 -14.86 -11.19
C ALA A 194 -2.37 -13.65 -12.09
N GLY A 195 -1.09 -13.28 -12.28
CA GLY A 195 -0.70 -12.19 -13.15
C GLY A 195 0.78 -12.17 -13.47
N GLU A 196 1.11 -11.59 -14.63
CA GLU A 196 2.48 -11.40 -15.10
C GLU A 196 2.62 -10.01 -15.74
N ALA A 197 3.70 -9.30 -15.45
CA ALA A 197 4.01 -8.00 -16.03
C ALA A 197 5.48 -7.61 -15.81
N THR A 198 5.84 -6.39 -16.17
CA THR A 198 7.10 -5.73 -15.83
C THR A 198 6.81 -4.38 -15.17
N ALA A 199 7.74 -3.86 -14.36
CA ALA A 199 7.56 -2.55 -13.72
C ALA A 199 7.56 -1.39 -14.74
N SER A 200 8.12 -1.58 -15.92
CA SER A 200 8.09 -0.60 -17.02
C SER A 200 6.67 -0.33 -17.56
N THR A 201 5.71 -1.21 -17.27
CA THR A 201 4.29 -1.01 -17.62
C THR A 201 3.49 -0.22 -16.57
N MET A 202 4.08 0.03 -15.40
CA MET A 202 3.46 0.83 -14.35
C MET A 202 3.58 2.31 -14.70
N LEU A 203 2.54 3.12 -14.64
CA LEU A 203 2.56 4.58 -14.85
C LEU A 203 3.96 5.12 -15.27
N ASP A 204 4.67 5.80 -14.35
CA ASP A 204 6.07 6.23 -14.49
C ASP A 204 7.02 5.42 -13.55
N GLY A 205 6.64 4.18 -13.25
CA GLY A 205 7.44 3.20 -12.54
C GLY A 205 7.49 3.37 -11.01
N PRO A 206 8.28 2.53 -10.32
CA PRO A 206 8.41 2.56 -8.86
C PRO A 206 8.92 3.89 -8.30
N PHE A 207 9.86 4.55 -8.97
CA PHE A 207 10.35 5.87 -8.55
C PHE A 207 9.30 6.97 -8.70
N GLY A 208 8.34 6.81 -9.61
CA GLY A 208 7.17 7.67 -9.69
C GLY A 208 6.29 7.64 -8.44
N ALA A 209 6.26 6.52 -7.73
CA ALA A 209 5.58 6.44 -6.43
C ALA A 209 6.30 7.26 -5.35
N VAL A 210 7.63 7.26 -5.32
CA VAL A 210 8.43 8.12 -4.43
C VAL A 210 8.19 9.59 -4.75
N ARG A 211 8.23 9.96 -6.04
CA ARG A 211 7.96 11.33 -6.50
C ARG A 211 6.58 11.80 -6.04
N PHE A 212 5.55 10.97 -6.24
CA PHE A 212 4.19 11.26 -5.77
C PHE A 212 4.13 11.49 -4.26
N LEU A 213 4.82 10.67 -3.45
CA LEU A 213 4.86 10.84 -2.00
C LEU A 213 5.57 12.12 -1.57
N PHE A 214 6.62 12.54 -2.27
CA PHE A 214 7.30 13.82 -1.99
C PHE A 214 6.37 15.00 -2.28
N GLU A 215 5.65 14.97 -3.41
CA GLU A 215 4.63 15.97 -3.77
C GLU A 215 3.46 15.98 -2.76
N LEU A 216 3.01 14.78 -2.33
CA LEU A 216 1.96 14.67 -1.32
C LEU A 216 2.43 15.18 0.05
N ALA A 217 3.69 14.93 0.43
CA ALA A 217 4.29 15.43 1.67
C ALA A 217 4.38 16.97 1.68
N ALA A 218 4.70 17.59 0.54
CA ALA A 218 4.66 19.04 0.41
C ALA A 218 3.26 19.61 0.66
N ASN A 219 2.24 18.96 0.08
CA ASN A 219 0.86 19.43 0.11
C ASN A 219 0.14 19.14 1.43
N ARG A 220 0.46 18.02 2.10
CA ARG A 220 -0.26 17.52 3.29
C ARG A 220 0.61 17.34 4.52
N GLN A 221 1.89 17.71 4.46
CA GLN A 221 2.83 17.53 5.57
C GLN A 221 2.90 16.08 6.06
N LEU A 222 2.88 15.10 5.13
CA LEU A 222 3.06 13.70 5.48
C LEU A 222 4.38 13.52 6.26
N PRO A 223 4.38 12.77 7.36
CA PRO A 223 5.57 12.57 8.18
C PRO A 223 6.51 11.53 7.56
N LEU A 224 7.08 11.85 6.40
CA LEU A 224 8.09 10.99 5.78
C LEU A 224 9.35 10.97 6.63
N ALA A 225 9.95 9.82 6.81
CA ALA A 225 11.14 9.60 7.60
C ALA A 225 12.12 8.64 6.94
N LYS A 226 13.42 8.81 7.22
CA LYS A 226 14.45 7.85 6.85
C LYS A 226 14.13 6.45 7.38
N GLY A 227 14.36 5.45 6.56
CA GLY A 227 14.09 4.05 6.87
C GLY A 227 12.67 3.58 6.59
N GLN A 228 11.74 4.48 6.27
CA GLN A 228 10.39 4.09 5.87
C GLN A 228 10.40 3.37 4.51
N TRP A 229 9.50 2.40 4.38
CA TRP A 229 9.27 1.64 3.16
C TRP A 229 8.23 2.31 2.28
N ILE A 230 8.44 2.24 0.98
CA ILE A 230 7.45 2.61 -0.03
C ILE A 230 7.09 1.37 -0.83
N SER A 231 5.85 0.92 -0.69
CA SER A 231 5.21 -0.09 -1.52
C SER A 231 4.70 0.62 -2.77
N THR A 232 5.31 0.32 -3.93
CA THR A 232 5.29 1.23 -5.10
C THR A 232 4.13 1.03 -6.04
N GLY A 233 3.26 0.07 -5.73
CA GLY A 233 2.12 -0.32 -6.54
C GLY A 233 2.29 -1.71 -7.17
N ALA A 234 1.17 -2.38 -7.37
CA ALA A 234 1.10 -3.73 -7.88
C ALA A 234 1.65 -3.83 -9.31
N VAL A 235 2.77 -4.53 -9.49
CA VAL A 235 3.37 -4.75 -10.82
C VAL A 235 2.44 -5.59 -11.69
N THR A 236 1.89 -6.68 -11.15
CA THR A 236 1.05 -7.64 -11.87
C THR A 236 -0.45 -7.38 -11.72
N GLY A 237 -0.84 -6.39 -10.94
CA GLY A 237 -2.23 -6.10 -10.59
C GLY A 237 -2.61 -6.62 -9.20
N VAL A 238 -3.83 -6.29 -8.80
CA VAL A 238 -4.43 -6.65 -7.51
C VAL A 238 -5.11 -8.01 -7.64
N HIS A 239 -4.67 -9.02 -6.89
CA HIS A 239 -5.17 -10.38 -7.00
C HIS A 239 -5.89 -10.82 -5.73
N PRO A 240 -7.23 -11.02 -5.75
CA PRO A 240 -7.97 -11.48 -4.59
C PRO A 240 -7.42 -12.78 -4.02
N VAL A 241 -7.31 -12.84 -2.68
CA VAL A 241 -6.81 -14.01 -1.95
C VAL A 241 -7.78 -14.44 -0.85
N ARG A 242 -7.64 -15.69 -0.41
CA ARG A 242 -8.45 -16.30 0.65
C ARG A 242 -7.56 -16.89 1.74
N VAL A 243 -8.11 -17.00 2.92
CA VAL A 243 -7.46 -17.70 4.04
C VAL A 243 -7.08 -19.13 3.63
N GLY A 244 -5.83 -19.50 3.93
CA GLY A 244 -5.22 -20.77 3.59
C GLY A 244 -4.37 -20.76 2.32
N GLU A 245 -4.56 -19.80 1.42
CA GLU A 245 -3.82 -19.71 0.15
C GLU A 245 -2.36 -19.28 0.36
N LEU A 246 -1.47 -19.84 -0.47
CA LEU A 246 -0.07 -19.46 -0.58
C LEU A 246 0.11 -18.47 -1.72
N VAL A 247 0.57 -17.28 -1.40
CA VAL A 247 0.95 -16.26 -2.38
C VAL A 247 2.45 -16.32 -2.59
N GLU A 248 2.89 -16.36 -3.85
CA GLU A 248 4.29 -16.26 -4.24
C GLU A 248 4.45 -15.20 -5.33
N ALA A 249 5.35 -14.25 -5.09
CA ALA A 249 5.80 -13.29 -6.08
C ALA A 249 7.22 -13.63 -6.53
N ARG A 250 7.43 -13.72 -7.85
CA ARG A 250 8.73 -13.98 -8.49
C ARG A 250 9.15 -12.78 -9.31
N PHE A 251 10.43 -12.43 -9.21
CA PHE A 251 11.04 -11.30 -9.91
C PHE A 251 12.29 -11.81 -10.62
N ALA A 252 12.30 -11.78 -11.95
CA ALA A 252 13.24 -12.53 -12.78
C ALA A 252 13.29 -14.02 -12.37
N ASP A 253 14.43 -14.66 -12.57
CA ASP A 253 14.60 -16.08 -12.21
C ASP A 253 15.18 -16.27 -10.80
N ASP A 254 15.75 -15.23 -10.21
CA ASP A 254 16.61 -15.32 -9.02
C ASP A 254 15.95 -14.86 -7.73
N TYR A 255 14.82 -14.16 -7.80
CA TYR A 255 14.17 -13.59 -6.62
C TYR A 255 12.76 -14.12 -6.43
N SER A 256 12.44 -14.58 -5.23
CA SER A 256 11.08 -14.92 -4.84
C SER A 256 10.78 -14.53 -3.41
N VAL A 257 9.53 -14.21 -3.15
CA VAL A 257 9.00 -13.93 -1.81
C VAL A 257 7.64 -14.60 -1.69
N ARG A 258 7.34 -15.15 -0.51
CA ARG A 258 6.13 -15.94 -0.26
C ARG A 258 5.48 -15.52 1.03
N CYS A 259 4.17 -15.69 1.11
CA CYS A 259 3.45 -15.65 2.38
C CYS A 259 2.23 -16.56 2.34
N ARG A 260 1.75 -16.95 3.52
CA ARG A 260 0.50 -17.68 3.67
C ARG A 260 -0.55 -16.75 4.25
N ILE A 261 -1.69 -16.71 3.61
CA ILE A 261 -2.83 -15.90 4.05
C ILE A 261 -3.55 -16.62 5.20
N VAL A 262 -3.76 -15.91 6.30
CA VAL A 262 -4.50 -16.40 7.47
C VAL A 262 -5.62 -15.44 7.86
N GLY A 263 -6.58 -15.91 8.62
CA GLY A 263 -7.59 -15.02 9.22
C GLY A 263 -6.97 -14.11 10.28
N ILE A 264 -7.49 -12.89 10.44
CA ILE A 264 -6.94 -11.91 11.39
C ILE A 264 -6.96 -12.42 12.85
N HIS A 265 -7.77 -13.39 13.16
CA HIS A 265 -7.85 -14.04 14.49
C HIS A 265 -6.93 -15.26 14.62
N ASP A 266 -6.27 -15.67 13.53
CA ASP A 266 -5.41 -16.86 13.48
C ASP A 266 -3.91 -16.50 13.39
N ALA A 267 -3.57 -15.20 13.45
CA ALA A 267 -2.24 -14.65 13.32
C ALA A 267 -1.52 -14.49 14.67
#